data_f07ee158b750f6451a80f479ae016873
#
_entry.id   f07ee158b750f6451a80f479ae016873
#
_cell.length_a   1.000
_cell.length_b   1.000
_cell.length_c   1.000
_cell.angle_alpha   90.00
_cell.angle_beta   90.00
_cell.angle_gamma   90.00
#
_symmetry.space_group_name_H-M   'P 1'
#
loop_
_entity.id
_entity.type
_entity.pdbx_description
1 polymer ?
#
loop_
_entity_poly.entity_id
_entity_poly.type
_entity_poly.pdbx_seq_one_letter_code
_entity_poly.pdbx_strand_id
1 'polypeptide(L)'
;MIKLFELKKVQTEFPSVKVNTSKISYDFIKKFYTGDIEVYESFFILLLNRANKTVGYAKISQGGVVGTYVDIKIIAKYAVDSLASSVILAHNHPSGNTSPSEQDKIITQRIKKALALLDVEVFDHIILTED
;
A
#
# COMPACT_ATOMS: atom_id res chain seq x y z
N MET A 1 -30.42 -13.99 -5.72
CA MET A 1 -29.91 -14.43 -4.40
C MET A 1 -28.89 -13.45 -3.86
N ILE A 2 -28.96 -13.18 -2.58
CA ILE A 2 -27.91 -12.38 -1.91
C ILE A 2 -26.69 -13.25 -1.64
N LYS A 3 -25.56 -12.61 -1.31
CA LYS A 3 -24.28 -13.28 -1.07
C LYS A 3 -23.81 -13.06 0.35
N LEU A 4 -23.16 -14.08 0.90
CA LEU A 4 -22.38 -13.94 2.12
C LEU A 4 -20.96 -13.54 1.76
N PHE A 5 -20.46 -12.45 2.37
CA PHE A 5 -19.08 -12.01 2.16
C PHE A 5 -18.20 -12.52 3.30
N GLU A 6 -17.10 -13.14 2.94
CA GLU A 6 -16.13 -13.66 3.90
C GLU A 6 -14.74 -13.15 3.55
N LEU A 7 -13.94 -12.89 4.59
CA LEU A 7 -12.53 -12.51 4.41
C LEU A 7 -11.72 -13.76 4.07
N LYS A 8 -10.99 -13.70 2.95
CA LYS A 8 -10.02 -14.74 2.59
C LYS A 8 -8.61 -14.20 2.74
N LYS A 9 -7.75 -14.95 3.42
CA LYS A 9 -6.35 -14.63 3.64
C LYS A 9 -5.49 -15.73 3.02
N VAL A 10 -4.36 -15.33 2.46
CA VAL A 10 -3.38 -16.26 1.91
C VAL A 10 -2.08 -16.10 2.70
N GLN A 11 -1.50 -17.21 3.13
CA GLN A 11 -0.21 -17.20 3.81
C GLN A 11 0.89 -16.72 2.87
N THR A 12 1.83 -15.94 3.40
CA THR A 12 3.00 -15.50 2.66
C THR A 12 4.27 -16.00 3.34
N GLU A 13 5.38 -15.89 2.62
CA GLU A 13 6.70 -16.22 3.16
C GLU A 13 7.30 -15.07 3.97
N PHE A 14 6.68 -13.90 3.94
CA PHE A 14 7.21 -12.72 4.61
C PHE A 14 6.93 -12.79 6.10
N PRO A 15 7.97 -12.67 6.95
CA PRO A 15 7.76 -12.64 8.39
C PRO A 15 7.15 -11.30 8.81
N SER A 16 6.48 -11.30 9.95
CA SER A 16 6.02 -10.06 10.57
C SER A 16 7.22 -9.25 11.05
N VAL A 17 7.25 -7.98 10.69
CA VAL A 17 8.39 -7.08 10.98
C VAL A 17 7.85 -5.83 11.67
N LYS A 18 8.58 -5.35 12.67
CA LYS A 18 8.27 -4.06 13.29
C LYS A 18 8.80 -2.94 12.42
N VAL A 19 7.90 -2.03 12.03
CA VAL A 19 8.24 -0.92 11.16
C VAL A 19 8.31 0.35 12.00
N ASN A 20 9.50 0.89 12.17
CA ASN A 20 9.73 2.12 12.93
C ASN A 20 10.56 3.16 12.17
N THR A 21 10.96 2.87 10.94
CA THR A 21 11.65 3.83 10.07
C THR A 21 11.19 3.67 8.63
N SER A 22 11.34 4.73 7.83
CA SER A 22 11.03 4.67 6.39
C SER A 22 11.92 3.67 5.66
N LYS A 23 13.16 3.52 6.11
CA LYS A 23 14.08 2.56 5.50
C LYS A 23 13.61 1.12 5.68
N ILE A 24 13.13 0.76 6.87
CA ILE A 24 12.60 -0.58 7.14
C ILE A 24 11.37 -0.83 6.26
N SER A 25 10.49 0.16 6.14
CA SER A 25 9.33 0.08 5.25
C SER A 25 9.75 -0.15 3.80
N TYR A 26 10.70 0.64 3.32
CA TYR A 26 11.20 0.54 1.96
C TYR A 26 11.79 -0.84 1.66
N ASP A 27 12.68 -1.31 2.54
CA ASP A 27 13.33 -2.61 2.36
C ASP A 27 12.32 -3.75 2.34
N PHE A 28 11.29 -3.66 3.18
CA PHE A 28 10.25 -4.68 3.24
C PHE A 28 9.35 -4.64 2.00
N ILE A 29 8.88 -3.46 1.62
CA ILE A 29 7.95 -3.27 0.51
C ILE A 29 8.62 -3.60 -0.83
N LYS A 30 9.90 -3.35 -0.96
CA LYS A 30 10.64 -3.66 -2.18
C LYS A 30 10.51 -5.14 -2.57
N LYS A 31 10.34 -6.02 -1.60
CA LYS A 31 10.15 -7.45 -1.83
C LYS A 31 8.84 -7.80 -2.54
N PHE A 32 7.86 -6.89 -2.53
CA PHE A 32 6.58 -7.12 -3.21
C PHE A 32 6.70 -6.97 -4.73
N TYR A 33 7.73 -6.25 -5.18
CA TYR A 33 7.95 -5.99 -6.60
C TYR A 33 8.82 -7.09 -7.19
N THR A 34 8.41 -7.57 -8.36
CA THR A 34 9.19 -8.56 -9.13
C THR A 34 9.93 -7.83 -10.25
N GLY A 35 10.22 -8.48 -11.36
CA GLY A 35 11.02 -7.89 -12.43
C GLY A 35 10.32 -6.84 -13.29
N ASP A 36 9.12 -6.40 -12.93
CA ASP A 36 8.30 -5.50 -13.73
C ASP A 36 8.26 -4.06 -13.19
N ILE A 37 9.10 -3.73 -12.22
CA ILE A 37 9.12 -2.41 -11.57
C ILE A 37 9.39 -1.27 -12.56
N GLU A 38 10.06 -1.54 -13.67
CA GLU A 38 10.36 -0.56 -14.72
C GLU A 38 9.23 -0.39 -15.73
N VAL A 39 8.27 -1.30 -15.76
CA VAL A 39 7.26 -1.39 -16.83
C VAL A 39 5.90 -0.97 -16.35
N TYR A 40 5.47 -1.48 -15.21
CA TYR A 40 4.12 -1.23 -14.69
C TYR A 40 4.19 -0.44 -13.40
N GLU A 41 3.26 0.52 -13.25
CA GLU A 41 3.07 1.20 -11.99
C GLU A 41 2.11 0.38 -11.13
N SER A 42 2.56 -0.07 -9.97
CA SER A 42 1.77 -0.85 -9.04
C SER A 42 1.64 -0.11 -7.72
N PHE A 43 0.45 -0.12 -7.15
CA PHE A 43 0.17 0.52 -5.88
C PHE A 43 -0.11 -0.55 -4.84
N PHE A 44 0.67 -0.55 -3.76
CA PHE A 44 0.54 -1.48 -2.64
C PHE A 44 0.18 -0.74 -1.37
N ILE A 45 -0.48 -1.45 -0.46
CA ILE A 45 -0.58 -1.03 0.93
C ILE A 45 0.06 -2.09 1.83
N LEU A 46 0.76 -1.62 2.83
CA LEU A 46 1.28 -2.44 3.92
C LEU A 46 0.45 -2.16 5.16
N LEU A 47 -0.06 -3.21 5.79
CA LEU A 47 -0.99 -3.11 6.91
C LEU A 47 -0.26 -3.38 8.21
N LEU A 48 -0.42 -2.48 9.18
CA LEU A 48 0.28 -2.56 10.46
C LEU A 48 -0.71 -2.63 11.62
N ASN A 49 -0.35 -3.39 12.65
CA ASN A 49 -1.12 -3.41 13.90
C ASN A 49 -0.68 -2.25 14.82
N ARG A 50 -1.30 -2.19 16.01
CA ARG A 50 -1.03 -1.13 16.98
C ARG A 50 0.42 -1.10 17.46
N ALA A 51 1.12 -2.23 17.41
CA ALA A 51 2.54 -2.32 17.76
C ALA A 51 3.46 -1.99 16.59
N ASN A 52 2.91 -1.50 15.49
CA ASN A 52 3.60 -1.19 14.23
C ASN A 52 4.27 -2.41 13.60
N LYS A 53 3.72 -3.59 13.84
CA LYS A 53 4.16 -4.81 13.18
C LYS A 53 3.31 -5.07 11.95
N THR A 54 3.95 -5.56 10.91
CA THR A 54 3.26 -5.91 9.67
C THR A 54 2.31 -7.09 9.89
N VAL A 55 1.06 -6.94 9.46
CA VAL A 55 0.06 -8.01 9.55
C VAL A 55 -0.36 -8.49 8.16
N GLY A 56 -0.11 -7.71 7.12
CA GLY A 56 -0.44 -8.08 5.77
C GLY A 56 -0.11 -6.98 4.77
N TYR A 57 -0.30 -7.30 3.52
CA TYR A 57 -0.17 -6.33 2.44
C TYR A 57 -1.15 -6.68 1.33
N ALA A 58 -1.43 -5.73 0.46
CA ALA A 58 -2.29 -5.95 -0.69
C ALA A 58 -1.84 -5.09 -1.86
N LYS A 59 -1.92 -5.64 -3.07
CA LYS A 59 -1.80 -4.86 -4.30
C LYS A 59 -3.17 -4.24 -4.57
N ILE A 60 -3.23 -2.92 -4.59
CA ILE A 60 -4.48 -2.19 -4.80
C ILE A 60 -4.78 -2.05 -6.29
N SER A 61 -3.77 -1.73 -7.06
CA SER A 61 -3.93 -1.51 -8.50
C SER A 61 -2.62 -1.68 -9.24
N GLN A 62 -2.73 -1.90 -10.54
CA GLN A 62 -1.59 -1.95 -11.44
C GLN A 62 -2.01 -1.32 -12.75
N GLY A 63 -1.23 -0.36 -13.23
CA GLY A 63 -1.45 0.31 -14.51
C GLY A 63 -0.28 0.13 -15.45
N GLY A 64 -0.44 0.59 -16.68
CA GLY A 64 0.65 0.61 -17.65
C GLY A 64 1.60 1.79 -17.40
N VAL A 65 2.46 2.07 -18.40
CA VAL A 65 3.47 3.13 -18.28
C VAL A 65 2.90 4.54 -18.08
N VAL A 66 1.62 4.73 -18.33
CA VAL A 66 0.94 6.04 -18.19
C VAL A 66 0.45 6.30 -16.78
N GLY A 67 0.46 5.28 -15.91
CA GLY A 67 0.00 5.41 -14.55
C GLY A 67 -1.10 4.41 -14.17
N THR A 68 -1.60 4.52 -12.95
CA THR A 68 -2.62 3.61 -12.43
C THR A 68 -3.67 4.39 -11.64
N TYR A 69 -4.89 3.84 -11.61
CA TYR A 69 -6.00 4.36 -10.82
C TYR A 69 -6.03 3.69 -9.45
N VAL A 70 -6.27 4.48 -8.40
CA VAL A 70 -6.33 3.98 -7.02
C VAL A 70 -7.75 4.17 -6.49
N ASP A 71 -8.38 3.07 -6.10
CA ASP A 71 -9.73 3.07 -5.54
C ASP A 71 -9.66 3.06 -4.00
N ILE A 72 -10.11 4.15 -3.39
CA ILE A 72 -10.08 4.31 -1.94
C ILE A 72 -10.96 3.28 -1.24
N LYS A 73 -12.07 2.86 -1.85
CA LYS A 73 -12.93 1.81 -1.27
C LYS A 73 -12.18 0.50 -1.08
N ILE A 74 -11.34 0.14 -2.04
CA ILE A 74 -10.55 -1.09 -1.94
C ILE A 74 -9.52 -0.98 -0.83
N ILE A 75 -8.85 0.17 -0.72
CA ILE A 75 -7.92 0.43 0.38
C ILE A 75 -8.63 0.31 1.73
N ALA A 76 -9.79 0.97 1.86
CA ALA A 76 -10.56 0.93 3.09
C ALA A 76 -11.00 -0.49 3.44
N LYS A 77 -11.40 -1.27 2.45
CA LYS A 77 -11.78 -2.67 2.64
C LYS A 77 -10.65 -3.46 3.32
N TYR A 78 -9.44 -3.39 2.77
CA TYR A 78 -8.32 -4.14 3.33
C TYR A 78 -7.93 -3.64 4.72
N ALA A 79 -7.96 -2.32 4.94
CA ALA A 79 -7.66 -1.75 6.24
C ALA A 79 -8.66 -2.22 7.31
N VAL A 80 -9.95 -2.22 6.98
CA VAL A 80 -11.01 -2.65 7.90
C VAL A 80 -10.98 -4.16 8.11
N ASP A 81 -10.86 -4.93 7.03
CA ASP A 81 -10.86 -6.39 7.12
C ASP A 81 -9.69 -6.93 7.94
N SER A 82 -8.54 -6.27 7.89
CA SER A 82 -7.36 -6.65 8.65
C SER A 82 -7.33 -6.05 10.05
N LEU A 83 -8.26 -5.14 10.36
CA LEU A 83 -8.26 -4.33 11.59
C LEU A 83 -6.93 -3.61 11.78
N ALA A 84 -6.37 -3.10 10.69
CA ALA A 84 -5.12 -2.35 10.75
C ALA A 84 -5.28 -1.08 11.57
N SER A 85 -4.27 -0.75 12.36
CA SER A 85 -4.19 0.54 13.07
C SER A 85 -3.54 1.62 12.21
N SER A 86 -2.65 1.22 11.31
CA SER A 86 -2.01 2.12 10.36
C SER A 86 -1.67 1.39 9.08
N VAL A 87 -1.43 2.17 8.03
CA VAL A 87 -1.01 1.65 6.74
C VAL A 87 0.16 2.47 6.20
N ILE A 88 0.95 1.83 5.37
CA ILE A 88 1.96 2.49 4.56
C ILE A 88 1.58 2.29 3.10
N LEU A 89 1.54 3.41 2.37
CA LEU A 89 1.25 3.40 0.95
C LEU A 89 2.57 3.28 0.18
N ALA A 90 2.55 2.58 -0.92
CA ALA A 90 3.73 2.46 -1.76
C ALA A 90 3.34 2.33 -3.22
N HIS A 91 4.07 3.00 -4.08
CA HIS A 91 3.96 2.78 -5.51
C HIS A 91 5.32 3.01 -6.16
N ASN A 92 5.50 2.45 -7.34
CA ASN A 92 6.72 2.65 -8.09
C ASN A 92 6.49 3.61 -9.24
N HIS A 93 7.54 4.35 -9.59
CA HIS A 93 7.57 5.17 -10.78
C HIS A 93 8.49 4.49 -11.82
N PRO A 94 7.91 3.86 -12.87
CA PRO A 94 8.74 3.20 -13.89
C PRO A 94 9.74 4.14 -14.59
N SER A 95 9.44 5.45 -14.58
CA SER A 95 10.35 6.46 -15.16
C SER A 95 11.65 6.66 -14.39
N GLY A 96 11.74 6.15 -13.15
CA GLY A 96 12.88 6.38 -12.26
C GLY A 96 12.83 7.68 -11.48
N ASN A 97 11.81 8.50 -11.67
CA ASN A 97 11.66 9.75 -10.94
C ASN A 97 11.12 9.48 -9.54
N THR A 98 11.84 9.91 -8.50
CA THR A 98 11.43 9.68 -7.10
C THR A 98 10.56 10.80 -6.54
N SER A 99 10.34 11.86 -7.29
CA SER A 99 9.49 12.97 -6.84
C SER A 99 8.00 12.61 -6.98
N PRO A 100 7.16 12.90 -5.97
CA PRO A 100 5.72 12.68 -6.10
C PRO A 100 5.12 13.63 -7.12
N SER A 101 4.20 13.12 -7.93
CA SER A 101 3.41 13.96 -8.83
C SER A 101 2.34 14.72 -8.06
N GLU A 102 1.72 15.72 -8.68
CA GLU A 102 0.59 16.41 -8.06
C GLU A 102 -0.58 15.44 -7.81
N GLN A 103 -0.82 14.51 -8.72
CA GLN A 103 -1.83 13.48 -8.52
C GLN A 103 -1.50 12.55 -7.35
N ASP A 104 -0.23 12.20 -7.17
CA ASP A 104 0.22 11.41 -6.03
C ASP A 104 -0.10 12.12 -4.72
N LYS A 105 0.16 13.43 -4.66
CA LYS A 105 -0.14 14.23 -3.47
C LYS A 105 -1.64 14.30 -3.19
N ILE A 106 -2.45 14.50 -4.23
CA ILE A 106 -3.90 14.58 -4.10
C ILE A 106 -4.47 13.25 -3.59
N ILE A 107 -4.10 12.14 -4.20
CA ILE A 107 -4.63 10.84 -3.80
C ILE A 107 -4.17 10.48 -2.37
N THR A 108 -2.95 10.82 -2.01
CA THR A 108 -2.44 10.60 -0.65
C THR A 108 -3.29 11.33 0.38
N GLN A 109 -3.62 12.60 0.13
CA GLN A 109 -4.45 13.37 1.04
C GLN A 109 -5.87 12.81 1.13
N ARG A 110 -6.45 12.37 0.02
CA ARG A 110 -7.78 11.75 0.00
C ARG A 110 -7.78 10.45 0.82
N ILE A 111 -6.76 9.63 0.65
CA ILE A 111 -6.63 8.37 1.41
C ILE A 111 -6.49 8.67 2.90
N LYS A 112 -5.65 9.62 3.28
CA LYS A 112 -5.48 10.03 4.68
C LYS A 112 -6.80 10.44 5.32
N LYS A 113 -7.58 11.28 4.64
CA LYS A 113 -8.87 11.74 5.15
C LYS A 113 -9.87 10.59 5.29
N ALA A 114 -9.94 9.72 4.29
CA ALA A 114 -10.87 8.60 4.32
C ALA A 114 -10.54 7.62 5.44
N LEU A 115 -9.28 7.25 5.59
CA LEU A 115 -8.85 6.29 6.61
C LEU A 115 -8.89 6.87 8.01
N ALA A 116 -8.71 8.18 8.18
CA ALA A 116 -8.84 8.83 9.47
C ALA A 116 -10.24 8.66 10.05
N LEU A 117 -11.27 8.65 9.21
CA LEU A 117 -12.65 8.40 9.64
C LEU A 117 -12.84 6.97 10.16
N LEU A 118 -11.96 6.06 9.84
CA LEU A 118 -11.97 4.66 10.27
C LEU A 118 -10.94 4.40 11.37
N ASP A 119 -10.37 5.45 11.94
CA ASP A 119 -9.31 5.37 12.96
C ASP A 119 -8.08 4.62 12.46
N VAL A 120 -7.76 4.78 11.17
CA VAL A 120 -6.56 4.19 10.56
C VAL A 120 -5.65 5.32 10.10
N GLU A 121 -4.43 5.31 10.60
CA GLU A 121 -3.42 6.32 10.26
C GLU A 121 -2.64 5.92 9.02
N VAL A 122 -2.37 6.87 8.14
CA VAL A 122 -1.42 6.67 7.04
C VAL A 122 -0.05 7.12 7.53
N PHE A 123 0.82 6.15 7.73
CA PHE A 123 2.14 6.38 8.32
C PHE A 123 3.14 7.00 7.35
N ASP A 124 3.08 6.56 6.09
CA ASP A 124 4.05 6.98 5.09
C ASP A 124 3.52 6.68 3.69
N HIS A 125 4.12 7.31 2.71
CA HIS A 125 3.88 7.00 1.30
C HIS A 125 5.22 6.94 0.59
N ILE A 126 5.61 5.75 0.19
CA ILE A 126 6.93 5.45 -0.36
C ILE A 126 6.85 5.33 -1.87
N ILE A 127 7.76 6.01 -2.56
CA ILE A 127 7.90 5.90 -4.01
C ILE A 127 9.16 5.08 -4.30
N LEU A 128 8.98 3.99 -5.05
CA LEU A 128 10.07 3.10 -5.41
C LEU A 128 10.47 3.29 -6.87
N THR A 129 11.76 3.14 -7.11
CA THR A 129 12.30 3.06 -8.45
C THR A 129 13.22 1.83 -8.52
N GLU A 130 13.70 1.49 -9.70
CA GLU A 130 14.60 0.37 -9.86
C GLU A 130 15.87 0.52 -9.03
N ASP A 131 16.37 1.74 -8.94
CA ASP A 131 17.59 2.04 -8.18
C ASP A 131 17.37 2.09 -6.65
#